data_5224f6b8350798abea7a589ac8b42a4e
#
_entry.id   5224f6b8350798abea7a589ac8b42a4e
#
_cell.length_a   1.000
_cell.length_b   1.000
_cell.length_c   1.000
_cell.angle_alpha   90.00
_cell.angle_beta   90.00
_cell.angle_gamma   90.00
#
_symmetry.space_group_name_H-M   'P 1'
#
loop_
_entity.id
_entity.type
_entity.pdbx_description
1 polymer ?
#
loop_
_entity_poly.entity_id
_entity_poly.type
_entity_poly.pdbx_seq_one_letter_code
_entity_poly.pdbx_strand_id
1 'polypeptide(L)'
;KPHDPADYDLELRVSDILAVMDDVGVDKAHYLGYSMGGRIGFGLVKHALGRFHSFAIGGMGAHVANTDTPPETRIGVLRQGIEAYVANAEANEGPMEAGRKERLLQNDAEALIAATLAPMGTESVPEVLPGLNVPFLIYCGDADGFYPAAKSSAEAIPGCVFVTLPGLNHGEASRSSEPVLPHLTKFLKEAVGKVAAGA
;
A
#
# COMPACT_ATOMS: atom_id res chain seq x y z
N LYS A 1 16.74 -9.43 -9.65
CA LYS A 1 15.90 -8.25 -9.29
C LYS A 1 16.63 -7.01 -9.78
N PRO A 2 15.92 -5.99 -10.33
CA PRO A 2 16.56 -4.77 -10.81
C PRO A 2 17.21 -3.99 -9.66
N HIS A 3 18.32 -3.29 -9.97
CA HIS A 3 19.03 -2.42 -9.01
C HIS A 3 19.00 -0.93 -9.42
N ASP A 4 18.38 -0.61 -10.55
CA ASP A 4 18.17 0.78 -10.96
C ASP A 4 16.84 1.30 -10.34
N PRO A 5 16.83 2.44 -9.64
CA PRO A 5 15.60 3.06 -9.15
C PRO A 5 14.55 3.30 -10.24
N ALA A 6 14.96 3.56 -11.48
CA ALA A 6 14.03 3.76 -12.60
C ALA A 6 13.18 2.52 -12.92
N ASP A 7 13.67 1.31 -12.62
CA ASP A 7 12.92 0.06 -12.80
C ASP A 7 11.80 -0.12 -11.76
N TYR A 8 11.73 0.78 -10.77
CA TYR A 8 10.72 0.79 -9.71
C TYR A 8 9.78 1.99 -9.81
N ASP A 9 9.72 2.65 -10.96
CA ASP A 9 8.74 3.71 -11.23
C ASP A 9 7.30 3.22 -10.99
N LEU A 10 6.42 4.12 -10.55
CA LEU A 10 5.04 3.76 -10.21
C LEU A 10 4.26 3.21 -11.40
N GLU A 11 4.48 3.76 -12.60
CA GLU A 11 3.81 3.27 -13.83
C GLU A 11 4.24 1.85 -14.19
N LEU A 12 5.52 1.51 -14.01
CA LEU A 12 6.01 0.14 -14.22
C LEU A 12 5.38 -0.82 -13.21
N ARG A 13 5.29 -0.44 -11.93
CA ARG A 13 4.62 -1.27 -10.91
C ARG A 13 3.12 -1.44 -11.18
N VAL A 14 2.47 -0.43 -11.73
CA VAL A 14 1.08 -0.56 -12.23
C VAL A 14 1.02 -1.55 -13.37
N SER A 15 1.94 -1.46 -14.33
CA SER A 15 2.03 -2.38 -15.47
C SER A 15 2.24 -3.83 -15.03
N ASP A 16 3.06 -4.08 -14.00
CA ASP A 16 3.25 -5.42 -13.43
C ASP A 16 1.93 -6.02 -12.90
N ILE A 17 1.13 -5.22 -12.19
CA ILE A 17 -0.18 -5.68 -11.70
C ILE A 17 -1.11 -6.01 -12.87
N LEU A 18 -1.16 -5.16 -13.88
CA LEU A 18 -2.00 -5.38 -15.06
C LEU A 18 -1.55 -6.62 -15.84
N ALA A 19 -0.24 -6.83 -16.01
CA ALA A 19 0.31 -8.01 -16.67
C ALA A 19 -0.09 -9.30 -15.94
N VAL A 20 -0.06 -9.31 -14.60
CA VAL A 20 -0.54 -10.47 -13.82
C VAL A 20 -2.04 -10.69 -14.03
N MET A 21 -2.86 -9.62 -14.01
CA MET A 21 -4.30 -9.74 -14.27
C MET A 21 -4.58 -10.31 -15.67
N ASP A 22 -3.84 -9.86 -16.67
CA ASP A 22 -3.99 -10.32 -18.05
C ASP A 22 -3.55 -11.79 -18.22
N ASP A 23 -2.44 -12.20 -17.59
CA ASP A 23 -1.94 -13.56 -17.61
C ASP A 23 -2.94 -14.57 -17.00
N VAL A 24 -3.62 -14.18 -15.93
CA VAL A 24 -4.64 -15.03 -15.29
C VAL A 24 -6.06 -14.82 -15.87
N GLY A 25 -6.23 -14.01 -16.91
CA GLY A 25 -7.51 -13.78 -17.60
C GLY A 25 -8.53 -12.99 -16.77
N VAL A 26 -8.09 -12.12 -15.84
CA VAL A 26 -8.95 -11.29 -15.01
C VAL A 26 -9.11 -9.90 -15.63
N ASP A 27 -10.29 -9.58 -16.16
CA ASP A 27 -10.59 -8.26 -16.73
C ASP A 27 -10.69 -7.18 -15.64
N LYS A 28 -11.45 -7.44 -14.58
CA LYS A 28 -11.60 -6.50 -13.44
C LYS A 28 -11.47 -7.20 -12.10
N ALA A 29 -10.88 -6.51 -11.13
CA ALA A 29 -10.65 -7.03 -9.78
C ALA A 29 -11.08 -6.03 -8.69
N HIS A 30 -11.20 -6.49 -7.45
CA HIS A 30 -11.13 -5.65 -6.26
C HIS A 30 -9.67 -5.55 -5.82
N TYR A 31 -9.19 -4.36 -5.49
CA TYR A 31 -7.82 -4.14 -5.06
C TYR A 31 -7.73 -4.00 -3.54
N LEU A 32 -6.77 -4.70 -2.94
CA LEU A 32 -6.37 -4.51 -1.54
C LEU A 32 -4.86 -4.30 -1.49
N GLY A 33 -4.40 -3.19 -0.92
CA GLY A 33 -2.98 -2.91 -0.76
C GLY A 33 -2.66 -2.21 0.56
N TYR A 34 -1.55 -2.59 1.19
CA TYR A 34 -1.04 -1.96 2.41
C TYR A 34 0.30 -1.29 2.15
N SER A 35 0.54 -0.10 2.71
CA SER A 35 1.82 0.61 2.62
C SER A 35 2.28 0.79 1.17
N MET A 36 3.36 0.15 0.73
CA MET A 36 3.81 0.16 -0.66
C MET A 36 2.71 -0.32 -1.63
N GLY A 37 1.95 -1.37 -1.25
CA GLY A 37 0.76 -1.79 -2.00
C GLY A 37 -0.31 -0.70 -2.06
N GLY A 38 -0.49 0.07 -0.99
CA GLY A 38 -1.38 1.24 -0.98
C GLY A 38 -0.93 2.31 -1.98
N ARG A 39 0.38 2.59 -2.06
CA ARG A 39 0.96 3.50 -3.05
C ARG A 39 0.70 3.02 -4.49
N ILE A 40 0.94 1.73 -4.75
CA ILE A 40 0.62 1.13 -6.05
C ILE A 40 -0.88 1.25 -6.34
N GLY A 41 -1.74 1.05 -5.33
CA GLY A 41 -3.19 1.24 -5.45
C GLY A 41 -3.58 2.64 -5.91
N PHE A 42 -2.95 3.68 -5.38
CA PHE A 42 -3.13 5.05 -5.89
C PHE A 42 -2.59 5.24 -7.31
N GLY A 43 -1.52 4.54 -7.69
CA GLY A 43 -1.07 4.47 -9.07
C GLY A 43 -2.10 3.82 -10.01
N LEU A 44 -2.72 2.71 -9.56
CA LEU A 44 -3.80 2.06 -10.31
C LEU A 44 -5.04 2.96 -10.47
N VAL A 45 -5.37 3.75 -9.45
CA VAL A 45 -6.44 4.77 -9.54
C VAL A 45 -6.16 5.77 -10.66
N LYS A 46 -4.92 6.22 -10.79
CA LYS A 46 -4.52 7.21 -11.80
C LYS A 46 -4.44 6.62 -13.21
N HIS A 47 -3.84 5.45 -13.34
CA HIS A 47 -3.44 4.92 -14.64
C HIS A 47 -4.33 3.78 -15.17
N ALA A 48 -5.12 3.12 -14.31
CA ALA A 48 -5.85 1.90 -14.66
C ALA A 48 -7.19 1.73 -13.93
N LEU A 49 -7.85 2.82 -13.53
CA LEU A 49 -9.10 2.80 -12.74
C LEU A 49 -10.16 1.85 -13.31
N GLY A 50 -10.29 1.80 -14.64
CA GLY A 50 -11.27 0.96 -15.34
C GLY A 50 -11.11 -0.56 -15.13
N ARG A 51 -9.95 -1.01 -14.67
CA ARG A 51 -9.64 -2.42 -14.37
C ARG A 51 -10.03 -2.84 -12.95
N PHE A 52 -10.64 -1.94 -12.16
CA PHE A 52 -10.95 -2.23 -10.76
C PHE A 52 -12.41 -1.90 -10.41
N HIS A 53 -13.01 -2.79 -9.62
CA HIS A 53 -14.36 -2.62 -9.06
C HIS A 53 -14.37 -1.80 -7.78
N SER A 54 -13.32 -1.88 -6.97
CA SER A 54 -13.15 -1.13 -5.72
C SER A 54 -11.71 -1.15 -5.24
N PHE A 55 -11.39 -0.24 -4.32
CA PHE A 55 -10.10 -0.15 -3.68
C PHE A 55 -10.22 -0.20 -2.15
N ALA A 56 -9.38 -1.00 -1.51
CA ALA A 56 -9.14 -0.96 -0.07
C ALA A 56 -7.65 -0.69 0.17
N ILE A 57 -7.33 0.46 0.77
CA ILE A 57 -5.94 0.90 0.97
C ILE A 57 -5.67 1.04 2.46
N GLY A 58 -4.63 0.39 2.94
CA GLY A 58 -4.18 0.46 4.31
C GLY A 58 -2.83 1.15 4.48
N GLY A 59 -2.69 1.96 5.55
CA GLY A 59 -1.42 2.56 5.96
C GLY A 59 -0.77 3.45 4.91
N MET A 60 -1.55 4.16 4.06
CA MET A 60 -1.03 5.00 3.00
C MET A 60 -2.03 6.12 2.64
N GLY A 61 -1.48 7.29 2.35
CA GLY A 61 -2.18 8.40 1.69
C GLY A 61 -1.68 8.64 0.27
N ALA A 62 -2.44 9.39 -0.50
CA ALA A 62 -2.16 9.63 -1.92
C ALA A 62 -0.95 10.52 -2.19
N HIS A 63 -0.53 11.36 -1.25
CA HIS A 63 0.33 12.51 -1.56
C HIS A 63 1.44 12.84 -0.56
N VAL A 64 1.63 12.06 0.52
CA VAL A 64 2.62 12.38 1.56
C VAL A 64 3.55 11.21 1.84
N ALA A 65 4.85 11.50 1.88
CA ALA A 65 5.84 10.59 2.42
C ALA A 65 5.69 10.49 3.94
N ASN A 66 5.95 9.31 4.49
CA ASN A 66 6.09 9.14 5.92
C ASN A 66 7.33 9.92 6.40
N THR A 67 7.13 10.89 7.27
CA THR A 67 8.20 11.72 7.82
C THR A 67 8.86 11.11 9.06
N ASP A 68 8.25 10.08 9.66
CA ASP A 68 8.73 9.47 10.92
C ASP A 68 10.01 8.65 10.70
N THR A 69 10.18 8.10 9.49
CA THR A 69 11.40 7.37 9.13
C THR A 69 11.87 7.82 7.74
N PRO A 70 12.84 8.74 7.67
CA PRO A 70 13.41 9.18 6.41
C PRO A 70 13.95 8.01 5.58
N PRO A 71 13.80 8.03 4.24
CA PRO A 71 14.33 6.99 3.34
C PRO A 71 15.81 6.68 3.58
N GLU A 72 16.61 7.70 3.92
CA GLU A 72 18.05 7.59 4.18
C GLU A 72 18.36 6.67 5.36
N THR A 73 17.51 6.66 6.40
CA THR A 73 17.66 5.76 7.55
C THR A 73 17.54 4.30 7.12
N ARG A 74 16.50 3.98 6.35
CA ARG A 74 16.28 2.64 5.80
C ARG A 74 17.40 2.20 4.87
N ILE A 75 17.83 3.10 3.98
CA ILE A 75 18.93 2.86 3.04
C ILE A 75 20.24 2.62 3.80
N GLY A 76 20.51 3.40 4.85
CA GLY A 76 21.70 3.23 5.69
C GLY A 76 21.78 1.85 6.35
N VAL A 77 20.65 1.28 6.76
CA VAL A 77 20.61 -0.08 7.31
C VAL A 77 20.74 -1.13 6.20
N LEU A 78 20.05 -0.96 5.07
CA LEU A 78 20.14 -1.91 3.94
C LEU A 78 21.53 -2.01 3.34
N ARG A 79 22.31 -0.92 3.35
CA ARG A 79 23.74 -0.93 2.91
C ARG A 79 24.64 -1.79 3.80
N GLN A 80 24.22 -2.15 5.00
CA GLN A 80 24.93 -3.09 5.88
C GLN A 80 24.53 -4.56 5.60
N GLY A 81 23.62 -4.79 4.65
CA GLY A 81 23.13 -6.10 4.25
C GLY A 81 21.73 -6.42 4.77
N ILE A 82 21.15 -7.48 4.21
CA ILE A 82 19.76 -7.87 4.53
C ILE A 82 19.65 -8.40 5.97
N GLU A 83 20.69 -9.03 6.50
CA GLU A 83 20.72 -9.50 7.89
C GLU A 83 20.66 -8.32 8.88
N ALA A 84 21.39 -7.24 8.59
CA ALA A 84 21.36 -6.01 9.40
C ALA A 84 19.97 -5.36 9.34
N TYR A 85 19.32 -5.37 8.18
CA TYR A 85 17.95 -4.88 8.02
C TYR A 85 16.96 -5.69 8.85
N VAL A 86 17.05 -7.00 8.82
CA VAL A 86 16.19 -7.90 9.62
C VAL A 86 16.44 -7.70 11.12
N ALA A 87 17.71 -7.63 11.54
CA ALA A 87 18.06 -7.40 12.94
C ALA A 87 17.55 -6.04 13.45
N ASN A 88 17.67 -4.98 12.63
CA ASN A 88 17.12 -3.66 12.96
C ASN A 88 15.58 -3.68 13.09
N ALA A 89 14.89 -4.40 12.21
CA ALA A 89 13.45 -4.54 12.30
C ALA A 89 13.02 -5.30 13.56
N GLU A 90 13.73 -6.39 13.93
CA GLU A 90 13.48 -7.11 15.20
C GLU A 90 13.77 -6.26 16.44
N ALA A 91 14.79 -5.40 16.40
CA ALA A 91 15.11 -4.50 17.50
C ALA A 91 14.02 -3.44 17.73
N ASN A 92 13.36 -2.97 16.67
CA ASN A 92 12.32 -1.93 16.74
C ASN A 92 10.90 -2.47 16.92
N GLU A 93 10.60 -3.66 16.38
CA GLU A 93 9.25 -4.22 16.30
C GLU A 93 9.05 -5.49 17.18
N GLY A 94 10.13 -5.96 17.80
CA GLY A 94 10.15 -7.23 18.53
C GLY A 94 10.43 -8.44 17.63
N PRO A 95 10.55 -9.64 18.22
CA PRO A 95 10.89 -10.87 17.50
C PRO A 95 9.91 -11.17 16.37
N MET A 96 10.44 -11.54 15.21
CA MET A 96 9.64 -11.94 14.07
C MET A 96 9.27 -13.42 14.12
N GLU A 97 8.09 -13.73 13.59
CA GLU A 97 7.72 -15.11 13.27
C GLU A 97 8.73 -15.69 12.26
N ALA A 98 9.12 -16.98 12.48
CA ALA A 98 10.21 -17.62 11.74
C ALA A 98 10.00 -17.57 10.20
N GLY A 99 8.81 -17.86 9.71
CA GLY A 99 8.51 -17.83 8.28
C GLY A 99 8.55 -16.42 7.67
N ARG A 100 8.23 -15.37 8.45
CA ARG A 100 8.42 -13.98 8.02
C ARG A 100 9.89 -13.62 7.92
N LYS A 101 10.67 -14.00 8.94
CA LYS A 101 12.12 -13.75 8.99
C LYS A 101 12.84 -14.40 7.81
N GLU A 102 12.54 -15.67 7.53
CA GLU A 102 13.11 -16.40 6.39
C GLU A 102 12.80 -15.70 5.06
N ARG A 103 11.55 -15.30 4.82
CA ARG A 103 11.18 -14.55 3.61
C ARG A 103 11.92 -13.22 3.48
N LEU A 104 12.13 -12.51 4.59
CA LEU A 104 12.86 -11.23 4.56
C LEU A 104 14.34 -11.44 4.25
N LEU A 105 14.98 -12.47 4.80
CA LEU A 105 16.38 -12.80 4.54
C LEU A 105 16.64 -13.20 3.07
N GLN A 106 15.62 -13.65 2.33
CA GLN A 106 15.71 -13.96 0.90
C GLN A 106 15.62 -12.71 0.00
N ASN A 107 15.38 -11.53 0.57
CA ASN A 107 15.34 -10.31 -0.22
C ASN A 107 16.76 -9.86 -0.64
N ASP A 108 16.78 -9.14 -1.74
CA ASP A 108 17.95 -8.49 -2.29
C ASP A 108 18.03 -7.05 -1.73
N ALA A 109 19.07 -6.75 -0.93
CA ALA A 109 19.24 -5.46 -0.27
C ALA A 109 19.39 -4.32 -1.30
N GLU A 110 20.14 -4.53 -2.40
CA GLU A 110 20.31 -3.52 -3.45
C GLU A 110 19.00 -3.23 -4.19
N ALA A 111 18.20 -4.25 -4.46
CA ALA A 111 16.87 -4.08 -5.03
C ALA A 111 15.93 -3.31 -4.09
N LEU A 112 16.01 -3.55 -2.77
CA LEU A 112 15.24 -2.79 -1.77
C LEU A 112 15.71 -1.33 -1.67
N ILE A 113 17.01 -1.07 -1.82
CA ILE A 113 17.58 0.29 -1.89
C ILE A 113 17.04 0.99 -3.13
N ALA A 114 17.14 0.37 -4.31
CA ALA A 114 16.62 0.92 -5.57
C ALA A 114 15.12 1.22 -5.46
N ALA A 115 14.33 0.28 -4.94
CA ALA A 115 12.90 0.49 -4.72
C ALA A 115 12.57 1.60 -3.72
N THR A 116 13.48 1.89 -2.76
CA THR A 116 13.33 2.99 -1.79
C THR A 116 13.69 4.34 -2.41
N LEU A 117 14.68 4.36 -3.31
CA LEU A 117 15.12 5.56 -4.05
C LEU A 117 14.17 5.94 -5.20
N ALA A 118 13.35 5.02 -5.66
CA ALA A 118 12.43 5.27 -6.77
C ALA A 118 11.46 6.43 -6.44
N PRO A 119 11.14 7.29 -7.42
CA PRO A 119 10.16 8.36 -7.24
C PRO A 119 8.82 7.84 -6.71
N MET A 120 8.14 8.64 -5.91
CA MET A 120 6.81 8.26 -5.39
C MET A 120 5.78 8.12 -6.50
N GLY A 121 5.83 9.00 -7.52
CA GLY A 121 4.96 8.96 -8.69
C GLY A 121 3.49 9.28 -8.41
N THR A 122 3.17 9.75 -7.20
CA THR A 122 1.79 10.02 -6.76
C THR A 122 1.43 11.49 -6.73
N GLU A 123 2.29 12.39 -7.23
CA GLU A 123 2.17 13.85 -7.07
C GLU A 123 0.86 14.39 -7.63
N SER A 124 0.36 13.84 -8.75
CA SER A 124 -0.90 14.26 -9.37
C SER A 124 -2.11 13.39 -9.00
N VAL A 125 -1.95 12.40 -8.11
CA VAL A 125 -3.08 11.56 -7.66
C VAL A 125 -4.13 12.36 -6.88
N PRO A 126 -3.77 13.33 -6.02
CA PRO A 126 -4.77 14.15 -5.31
C PRO A 126 -5.77 14.85 -6.23
N GLU A 127 -5.37 15.19 -7.45
CA GLU A 127 -6.22 15.89 -8.42
C GLU A 127 -7.37 15.03 -8.94
N VAL A 128 -7.20 13.70 -8.97
CA VAL A 128 -8.23 12.76 -9.48
C VAL A 128 -9.16 12.23 -8.39
N LEU A 129 -8.78 12.35 -7.10
CA LEU A 129 -9.57 11.81 -5.99
C LEU A 129 -11.01 12.32 -5.93
N PRO A 130 -11.30 13.64 -6.13
CA PRO A 130 -12.67 14.15 -6.08
C PRO A 130 -13.58 13.63 -7.19
N GLY A 131 -13.02 13.11 -8.27
CA GLY A 131 -13.77 12.55 -9.40
C GLY A 131 -14.01 11.04 -9.33
N LEU A 132 -13.54 10.37 -8.28
CA LEU A 132 -13.69 8.91 -8.17
C LEU A 132 -15.13 8.51 -7.92
N ASN A 133 -15.59 7.51 -8.67
CA ASN A 133 -16.93 6.94 -8.60
C ASN A 133 -16.93 5.44 -8.26
N VAL A 134 -15.79 4.86 -7.92
CA VAL A 134 -15.67 3.47 -7.46
C VAL A 134 -15.70 3.40 -5.94
N PRO A 135 -16.22 2.32 -5.33
CA PRO A 135 -16.17 2.13 -3.90
C PRO A 135 -14.73 2.18 -3.37
N PHE A 136 -14.52 2.94 -2.30
CA PHE A 136 -13.21 3.14 -1.71
C PHE A 136 -13.25 2.96 -0.19
N LEU A 137 -12.26 2.25 0.35
CA LEU A 137 -12.01 2.13 1.77
C LEU A 137 -10.55 2.48 2.05
N ILE A 138 -10.31 3.33 3.06
CA ILE A 138 -8.97 3.58 3.58
C ILE A 138 -8.97 3.24 5.07
N TYR A 139 -7.95 2.51 5.54
CA TYR A 139 -7.76 2.25 6.96
C TYR A 139 -6.32 2.55 7.38
N CYS A 140 -6.17 3.11 8.58
CA CYS A 140 -4.85 3.48 9.08
C CYS A 140 -4.86 3.50 10.62
N GLY A 141 -3.74 3.11 11.22
CA GLY A 141 -3.52 3.30 12.65
C GLY A 141 -3.35 4.77 12.98
N ASP A 142 -3.91 5.26 14.10
CA ASP A 142 -3.77 6.65 14.50
C ASP A 142 -2.39 6.99 15.07
N ALA A 143 -1.59 5.98 15.40
CA ALA A 143 -0.17 6.12 15.73
C ALA A 143 0.76 5.88 14.51
N ASP A 144 0.22 5.77 13.28
CA ASP A 144 0.97 5.63 12.04
C ASP A 144 1.32 7.03 11.46
N GLY A 145 2.57 7.27 11.09
CA GLY A 145 2.99 8.52 10.46
C GLY A 145 2.27 8.84 9.14
N PHE A 146 1.65 7.85 8.49
CA PHE A 146 0.78 8.07 7.31
C PHE A 146 -0.65 8.46 7.66
N TYR A 147 -1.06 8.45 8.92
CA TYR A 147 -2.45 8.70 9.31
C TYR A 147 -3.01 10.04 8.80
N PRO A 148 -2.31 11.19 8.94
CA PRO A 148 -2.83 12.46 8.44
C PRO A 148 -3.07 12.44 6.92
N ALA A 149 -2.16 11.84 6.15
CA ALA A 149 -2.28 11.73 4.70
C ALA A 149 -3.38 10.76 4.28
N ALA A 150 -3.52 9.62 4.98
CA ALA A 150 -4.59 8.65 4.75
C ALA A 150 -5.96 9.27 4.99
N LYS A 151 -6.12 10.02 6.10
CA LYS A 151 -7.36 10.71 6.44
C LYS A 151 -7.71 11.79 5.42
N SER A 152 -6.76 12.65 5.06
CA SER A 152 -6.96 13.68 4.04
C SER A 152 -7.34 13.09 2.68
N SER A 153 -6.73 11.97 2.30
CA SER A 153 -7.10 11.26 1.06
C SER A 153 -8.52 10.71 1.10
N ALA A 154 -8.94 10.15 2.24
CA ALA A 154 -10.31 9.66 2.42
C ALA A 154 -11.33 10.79 2.36
N GLU A 155 -11.05 11.94 2.93
CA GLU A 155 -11.90 13.15 2.89
C GLU A 155 -12.07 13.69 1.45
N ALA A 156 -11.05 13.53 0.62
CA ALA A 156 -11.09 13.97 -0.79
C ALA A 156 -11.84 13.00 -1.72
N ILE A 157 -12.06 11.75 -1.32
CA ILE A 157 -12.73 10.73 -2.15
C ILE A 157 -14.22 10.65 -1.81
N PRO A 158 -15.14 10.92 -2.75
CA PRO A 158 -16.58 10.86 -2.51
C PRO A 158 -17.03 9.48 -2.01
N GLY A 159 -17.68 9.45 -0.86
CA GLY A 159 -18.23 8.20 -0.28
C GLY A 159 -17.18 7.20 0.20
N CYS A 160 -15.93 7.63 0.39
CA CYS A 160 -14.89 6.79 0.96
C CYS A 160 -15.23 6.38 2.41
N VAL A 161 -15.05 5.10 2.71
CA VAL A 161 -15.12 4.60 4.09
C VAL A 161 -13.74 4.76 4.71
N PHE A 162 -13.64 5.58 5.77
CA PHE A 162 -12.38 5.71 6.52
C PHE A 162 -12.47 4.95 7.84
N VAL A 163 -11.47 4.12 8.13
CA VAL A 163 -11.38 3.32 9.36
C VAL A 163 -10.10 3.69 10.11
N THR A 164 -10.25 4.28 11.29
CA THR A 164 -9.15 4.47 12.24
C THR A 164 -8.94 3.18 13.03
N LEU A 165 -7.70 2.75 13.17
CA LEU A 165 -7.30 1.63 14.02
C LEU A 165 -6.61 2.20 15.27
N PRO A 166 -7.33 2.29 16.42
CA PRO A 166 -6.85 3.02 17.59
C PRO A 166 -5.57 2.41 18.19
N GLY A 167 -4.58 3.28 18.47
CA GLY A 167 -3.33 2.93 19.12
C GLY A 167 -2.33 2.15 18.27
N LEU A 168 -2.67 1.79 17.03
CA LEU A 168 -1.79 0.99 16.19
C LEU A 168 -0.85 1.88 15.36
N ASN A 169 0.44 1.55 15.37
CA ASN A 169 1.41 2.10 14.44
C ASN A 169 1.39 1.37 13.09
N HIS A 170 2.23 1.81 12.14
CA HIS A 170 2.32 1.25 10.78
C HIS A 170 2.55 -0.26 10.75
N GLY A 171 3.52 -0.74 11.52
CA GLY A 171 3.87 -2.15 11.57
C GLY A 171 2.80 -3.00 12.26
N GLU A 172 2.23 -2.52 13.36
CA GLU A 172 1.16 -3.20 14.10
C GLU A 172 -0.10 -3.32 13.26
N ALA A 173 -0.56 -2.24 12.63
CA ALA A 173 -1.73 -2.25 11.76
C ALA A 173 -1.58 -3.20 10.57
N SER A 174 -0.36 -3.36 10.02
CA SER A 174 -0.09 -4.30 8.92
C SER A 174 -0.24 -5.78 9.33
N ARG A 175 -0.10 -6.08 10.62
CA ARG A 175 -0.13 -7.44 11.17
C ARG A 175 -1.44 -7.78 11.88
N SER A 176 -2.27 -6.78 12.15
CA SER A 176 -3.50 -6.93 12.92
C SER A 176 -4.69 -7.16 12.01
N SER A 177 -4.97 -8.42 11.69
CA SER A 177 -6.14 -8.77 10.86
C SER A 177 -7.46 -8.58 11.61
N GLU A 178 -7.51 -8.83 12.92
CA GLU A 178 -8.72 -8.79 13.74
C GLU A 178 -9.48 -7.46 13.65
N PRO A 179 -8.86 -6.28 13.86
CA PRO A 179 -9.57 -5.01 13.76
C PRO A 179 -9.89 -4.59 12.31
N VAL A 180 -9.25 -5.19 11.30
CA VAL A 180 -9.41 -4.81 9.88
C VAL A 180 -10.47 -5.66 9.17
N LEU A 181 -10.48 -6.98 9.40
CA LEU A 181 -11.30 -7.93 8.65
C LEU A 181 -12.82 -7.63 8.70
N PRO A 182 -13.44 -7.21 9.81
CA PRO A 182 -14.86 -6.88 9.83
C PRO A 182 -15.20 -5.74 8.87
N HIS A 183 -14.38 -4.69 8.83
CA HIS A 183 -14.58 -3.53 7.97
C HIS A 183 -14.36 -3.88 6.50
N LEU A 184 -13.29 -4.61 6.20
CA LEU A 184 -12.97 -5.06 4.86
C LEU A 184 -14.05 -6.01 4.30
N THR A 185 -14.50 -6.97 5.11
CA THR A 185 -15.54 -7.92 4.71
C THR A 185 -16.86 -7.21 4.40
N LYS A 186 -17.27 -6.26 5.26
CA LYS A 186 -18.47 -5.45 5.03
C LYS A 186 -18.35 -4.65 3.73
N PHE A 187 -17.22 -3.93 3.57
CA PHE A 187 -16.95 -3.12 2.39
C PHE A 187 -16.99 -3.94 1.10
N LEU A 188 -16.33 -5.10 1.05
CA LEU A 188 -16.30 -5.94 -0.14
C LEU A 188 -17.69 -6.50 -0.48
N LYS A 189 -18.48 -6.91 0.52
CA LYS A 189 -19.87 -7.36 0.28
C LYS A 189 -20.72 -6.25 -0.35
N GLU A 190 -20.60 -5.02 0.14
CA GLU A 190 -21.32 -3.86 -0.40
C GLU A 190 -20.85 -3.50 -1.82
N ALA A 191 -19.52 -3.56 -2.07
CA ALA A 191 -18.95 -3.31 -3.39
C ALA A 191 -19.39 -4.35 -4.43
N VAL A 192 -19.36 -5.64 -4.07
CA VAL A 192 -19.86 -6.74 -4.94
C VAL A 192 -21.36 -6.57 -5.22
N GLY A 193 -22.17 -6.23 -4.22
CA GLY A 193 -23.59 -5.96 -4.41
C GLY A 193 -23.87 -4.83 -5.39
N LYS A 194 -23.07 -3.76 -5.38
CA LYS A 194 -23.20 -2.66 -6.34
C LYS A 194 -22.82 -3.07 -7.77
N VAL A 195 -21.80 -3.89 -7.93
CA VAL A 195 -21.41 -4.44 -9.25
C VAL A 195 -22.52 -5.30 -9.82
N ALA A 196 -23.11 -6.19 -9.02
CA ALA A 196 -24.20 -7.06 -9.44
C ALA A 196 -25.50 -6.30 -9.79
N ALA A 197 -25.74 -5.15 -9.15
CA ALA A 197 -26.94 -4.33 -9.40
C ALA A 197 -26.78 -3.38 -10.60
N GLY A 198 -25.55 -3.11 -11.05
CA GLY A 198 -25.24 -2.24 -12.21
C GLY A 198 -24.99 -3.00 -13.51
N ALA A 199 -24.98 -4.32 -13.46
CA ALA A 199 -24.90 -5.20 -14.62
C ALA A 199 -26.29 -5.65 -15.04
#